data_02955d28c07f44ad826d13b58a7421e8
#
_entry.id   02955d28c07f44ad826d13b58a7421e8
#
_cell.length_a   1.000
_cell.length_b   1.000
_cell.length_c   1.000
_cell.angle_alpha   90.00
_cell.angle_beta   90.00
_cell.angle_gamma   90.00
#
_symmetry.space_group_name_H-M   'P 1'
#
loop_
_entity.id
_entity.type
_entity.pdbx_description
1 polymer ?
#
loop_
_entity_poly.entity_id
_entity_poly.type
_entity_poly.pdbx_seq_one_letter_code
_entity_poly.pdbx_strand_id
1 'polypeptide(L)'
;LHRVDRRQRQMCIRDSSRTVFPSDEFYLIAKRELPPYEFYEDFPQIENGVGMLRDLEEEFSWAVEDEPERDIKRRVTIPTGEGVYAFMEHVMDFAREKFPGLEINLVPVHNDFFGGTVNVTGLLTGRDLVNRLSRENLGDAILLAPSMLMADEDIFLDDMTVQQLSEKLGVPAYRMHKDAAGELKDILGTAE
;
A
#
# COMPACT_ATOMS: atom_id res chain seq x y z
N LEU A 1 -9.84 -16.49 -24.19
CA LEU A 1 -10.21 -15.21 -24.83
C LEU A 1 -11.63 -14.85 -24.43
N HIS A 2 -11.77 -14.16 -23.31
CA HIS A 2 -13.06 -13.62 -22.89
C HIS A 2 -13.47 -12.50 -23.85
N ARG A 3 -14.49 -12.77 -24.64
CA ARG A 3 -15.26 -11.76 -25.36
C ARG A 3 -15.97 -10.92 -24.31
N VAL A 4 -15.31 -9.90 -23.78
CA VAL A 4 -16.01 -8.86 -23.01
C VAL A 4 -16.98 -8.23 -23.99
N ASP A 5 -18.26 -8.41 -23.72
CA ASP A 5 -19.34 -7.98 -24.60
C ASP A 5 -19.22 -6.48 -24.87
N ARG A 6 -19.10 -6.10 -26.14
CA ARG A 6 -19.08 -4.68 -26.55
C ARG A 6 -20.29 -3.89 -26.02
N ARG A 7 -21.40 -4.59 -25.74
CA ARG A 7 -22.60 -4.00 -25.13
C ARG A 7 -22.36 -3.59 -23.68
N GLN A 8 -21.60 -4.38 -22.91
CA GLN A 8 -21.29 -4.08 -21.52
C GLN A 8 -20.34 -2.87 -21.42
N ARG A 9 -19.34 -2.76 -22.30
CA ARG A 9 -18.50 -1.58 -22.41
C ARG A 9 -19.28 -0.32 -22.85
N GLN A 10 -20.24 -0.46 -23.75
CA GLN A 10 -21.08 0.67 -24.19
C GLN A 10 -22.12 1.07 -23.14
N MET A 11 -22.58 0.14 -22.28
CA MET A 11 -23.44 0.48 -21.14
C MET A 11 -22.68 1.26 -20.06
N CYS A 12 -21.50 0.82 -19.66
CA CYS A 12 -20.66 1.55 -18.70
C CYS A 12 -20.35 3.00 -19.17
N ILE A 13 -20.07 3.19 -20.47
CA ILE A 13 -19.82 4.54 -21.03
C ILE A 13 -21.10 5.40 -21.08
N ARG A 14 -22.29 4.80 -21.17
CA ARG A 14 -23.56 5.52 -21.24
C ARG A 14 -24.12 5.89 -19.88
N ASP A 15 -23.82 5.13 -18.83
CA ASP A 15 -24.30 5.37 -17.48
C ASP A 15 -23.33 6.21 -16.64
N SER A 16 -22.05 6.26 -17.03
CA SER A 16 -21.06 7.12 -16.40
C SER A 16 -21.30 8.58 -16.78
N SER A 17 -21.36 9.46 -15.79
CA SER A 17 -21.44 10.91 -16.00
C SER A 17 -20.13 11.50 -16.51
N ARG A 18 -19.02 10.73 -16.46
CA ARG A 18 -17.68 11.14 -16.85
C ARG A 18 -17.04 10.12 -17.79
N THR A 19 -16.37 10.64 -18.83
CA THR A 19 -15.70 9.81 -19.84
C THR A 19 -14.19 9.73 -19.66
N VAL A 20 -13.61 10.57 -18.80
CA VAL A 20 -12.17 10.65 -18.55
C VAL A 20 -11.93 10.79 -17.04
N PHE A 21 -11.14 9.90 -16.50
CA PHE A 21 -10.64 9.94 -15.13
C PHE A 21 -9.12 10.02 -15.16
N PRO A 22 -8.49 11.03 -14.55
CA PRO A 22 -7.04 11.02 -14.34
C PRO A 22 -6.66 9.92 -13.35
N SER A 23 -5.50 9.27 -13.55
CA SER A 23 -4.97 8.36 -12.55
C SER A 23 -4.56 9.11 -11.28
N ASP A 24 -4.55 8.40 -10.16
CA ASP A 24 -4.22 8.96 -8.83
C ASP A 24 -2.83 9.59 -8.82
N GLU A 25 -1.88 9.06 -9.59
CA GLU A 25 -0.53 9.59 -9.73
C GLU A 25 -0.51 11.07 -10.16
N PHE A 26 -1.43 11.49 -11.05
CA PHE A 26 -1.50 12.89 -11.45
C PHE A 26 -1.87 13.81 -10.31
N TYR A 27 -2.74 13.38 -9.40
CA TYR A 27 -3.09 14.16 -8.20
C TYR A 27 -1.90 14.26 -7.25
N LEU A 28 -1.18 13.16 -7.03
CA LEU A 28 0.03 13.13 -6.18
C LEU A 28 1.12 14.06 -6.74
N ILE A 29 1.44 13.98 -8.04
CA ILE A 29 2.42 14.82 -8.70
C ILE A 29 2.01 16.29 -8.63
N ALA A 30 0.73 16.59 -8.85
CA ALA A 30 0.20 17.95 -8.79
C ALA A 30 0.02 18.47 -7.35
N LYS A 31 0.29 17.65 -6.34
CA LYS A 31 0.04 17.94 -4.91
C LYS A 31 -1.39 18.42 -4.66
N ARG A 32 -2.35 17.74 -5.27
CA ARG A 32 -3.77 17.99 -5.11
C ARG A 32 -4.41 16.86 -4.33
N GLU A 33 -5.45 17.20 -3.59
CA GLU A 33 -6.30 16.21 -2.93
C GLU A 33 -6.95 15.28 -3.95
N LEU A 34 -7.08 14.00 -3.58
CA LEU A 34 -7.83 13.04 -4.36
C LEU A 34 -9.30 13.44 -4.39
N PRO A 35 -10.01 13.24 -5.48
CA PRO A 35 -11.46 13.42 -5.53
C PRO A 35 -12.17 12.61 -4.44
N PRO A 36 -13.38 13.01 -4.02
CA PRO A 36 -14.17 12.23 -3.07
C PRO A 36 -14.58 10.89 -3.67
N TYR A 37 -14.93 9.93 -2.81
CA TYR A 37 -15.24 8.54 -3.18
C TYR A 37 -16.29 8.44 -4.31
N GLU A 38 -17.36 9.23 -4.23
CA GLU A 38 -18.45 9.24 -5.21
C GLU A 38 -18.01 9.75 -6.59
N PHE A 39 -16.86 10.41 -6.69
CA PHE A 39 -16.29 10.86 -7.97
C PHE A 39 -15.95 9.69 -8.88
N TYR A 40 -15.51 8.58 -8.30
CA TYR A 40 -15.02 7.41 -9.02
C TYR A 40 -16.14 6.44 -9.45
N GLU A 41 -17.40 6.76 -9.12
CA GLU A 41 -18.56 5.94 -9.39
C GLU A 41 -18.38 4.54 -8.76
N ASP A 42 -18.45 3.45 -9.52
CA ASP A 42 -18.17 2.09 -9.03
C ASP A 42 -16.72 1.66 -9.31
N PHE A 43 -15.78 2.58 -9.32
CA PHE A 43 -14.33 2.33 -9.57
C PHE A 43 -14.05 1.50 -10.84
N PRO A 44 -14.63 1.84 -12.00
CA PRO A 44 -14.56 1.01 -13.20
C PRO A 44 -13.14 0.88 -13.79
N GLN A 45 -12.18 1.63 -13.29
CA GLN A 45 -10.80 1.68 -13.77
C GLN A 45 -9.76 1.54 -12.65
N ILE A 46 -10.12 0.93 -11.52
CA ILE A 46 -9.22 0.78 -10.37
C ILE A 46 -7.91 0.06 -10.74
N GLU A 47 -7.98 -0.96 -11.61
CA GLU A 47 -6.81 -1.69 -12.12
C GLU A 47 -5.84 -0.80 -12.93
N ASN A 48 -6.31 0.36 -13.40
CA ASN A 48 -5.51 1.36 -14.12
C ASN A 48 -4.99 2.49 -13.20
N GLY A 49 -5.10 2.32 -11.89
CA GLY A 49 -4.66 3.31 -10.90
C GLY A 49 -5.58 4.54 -10.83
N VAL A 50 -6.87 4.37 -11.11
CA VAL A 50 -7.88 5.42 -10.99
C VAL A 50 -8.76 5.13 -9.78
N GLY A 51 -8.61 5.93 -8.72
CA GLY A 51 -9.36 5.79 -7.48
C GLY A 51 -8.80 4.74 -6.51
N MET A 52 -7.72 4.05 -6.86
CA MET A 52 -7.12 3.02 -6.01
C MET A 52 -6.70 3.57 -4.65
N LEU A 53 -6.12 4.78 -4.61
CA LEU A 53 -5.70 5.40 -3.36
C LEU A 53 -6.91 5.85 -2.53
N ARG A 54 -7.96 6.38 -3.16
CA ARG A 54 -9.18 6.76 -2.45
C ARG A 54 -9.87 5.54 -1.86
N ASP A 55 -9.95 4.46 -2.60
CA ASP A 55 -10.52 3.19 -2.15
C ASP A 55 -9.75 2.62 -0.94
N LEU A 56 -8.41 2.59 -1.03
CA LEU A 56 -7.54 2.18 0.08
C LEU A 56 -7.76 3.04 1.34
N GLU A 57 -7.84 4.36 1.20
CA GLU A 57 -8.05 5.28 2.31
C GLU A 57 -9.37 5.02 3.02
N GLU A 58 -10.46 4.89 2.26
CA GLU A 58 -11.81 4.64 2.81
C GLU A 58 -11.89 3.25 3.45
N GLU A 59 -11.43 2.20 2.76
CA GLU A 59 -11.44 0.83 3.30
C GLU A 59 -10.59 0.72 4.58
N PHE A 60 -9.42 1.36 4.62
CA PHE A 60 -8.56 1.35 5.80
C PHE A 60 -9.18 2.15 6.96
N SER A 61 -9.78 3.31 6.67
CA SER A 61 -10.51 4.09 7.67
C SER A 61 -11.66 3.29 8.29
N TRP A 62 -12.48 2.62 7.47
CA TRP A 62 -13.54 1.75 7.96
C TRP A 62 -13.02 0.56 8.77
N ALA A 63 -11.95 -0.08 8.31
CA ALA A 63 -11.31 -1.17 9.07
C ALA A 63 -10.82 -0.69 10.44
N VAL A 64 -10.24 0.51 10.51
CA VAL A 64 -9.83 1.12 11.77
C VAL A 64 -11.04 1.44 12.64
N GLU A 65 -12.12 2.01 12.10
CA GLU A 65 -13.34 2.31 12.87
C GLU A 65 -13.98 1.06 13.48
N ASP A 66 -14.04 -0.03 12.72
CA ASP A 66 -14.65 -1.30 13.14
C ASP A 66 -13.78 -2.11 14.12
N GLU A 67 -12.47 -1.90 14.14
CA GLU A 67 -11.56 -2.64 15.02
C GLU A 67 -11.75 -2.21 16.49
N PRO A 68 -11.97 -3.15 17.44
CA PRO A 68 -12.15 -2.80 18.85
C PRO A 68 -10.92 -2.10 19.44
N GLU A 69 -11.14 -1.09 20.28
CA GLU A 69 -10.07 -0.45 21.05
C GLU A 69 -9.36 -1.47 21.94
N ARG A 70 -8.03 -1.42 21.93
CA ARG A 70 -7.19 -2.27 22.76
C ARG A 70 -5.85 -1.59 23.05
N ASP A 71 -5.24 -1.91 24.18
CA ASP A 71 -3.89 -1.45 24.51
C ASP A 71 -2.86 -2.28 23.73
N ILE A 72 -2.30 -1.66 22.69
CA ILE A 72 -1.28 -2.27 21.83
C ILE A 72 0.03 -1.54 22.07
N LYS A 73 1.09 -2.30 22.34
CA LYS A 73 2.46 -1.81 22.42
C LYS A 73 3.29 -2.52 21.38
N ARG A 74 3.39 -1.92 20.22
CA ARG A 74 4.09 -2.52 19.08
C ARG A 74 4.71 -1.43 18.22
N ARG A 75 5.90 -1.71 17.72
CA ARG A 75 6.56 -0.89 16.70
C ARG A 75 6.75 -1.71 15.44
N VAL A 76 6.26 -1.21 14.32
CA VAL A 76 6.41 -1.84 13.00
C VAL A 76 7.03 -0.88 12.01
N THR A 77 7.78 -1.41 11.05
CA THR A 77 8.32 -0.65 9.93
C THR A 77 7.62 -1.07 8.65
N ILE A 78 7.11 -0.09 7.90
CA ILE A 78 6.44 -0.27 6.62
C ILE A 78 7.23 0.49 5.56
N PRO A 79 8.02 -0.19 4.69
CA PRO A 79 8.66 0.47 3.57
C PRO A 79 7.64 0.81 2.50
N THR A 80 7.79 1.97 1.85
CA THR A 80 6.90 2.41 0.78
C THR A 80 7.69 3.18 -0.29
N GLY A 81 7.13 3.27 -1.49
CA GLY A 81 7.70 4.09 -2.55
C GLY A 81 7.61 5.58 -2.23
N GLU A 82 8.61 6.37 -2.66
CA GLU A 82 8.64 7.81 -2.42
C GLU A 82 7.41 8.54 -2.99
N GLY A 83 6.85 8.03 -4.09
CA GLY A 83 5.71 8.67 -4.77
C GLY A 83 4.42 8.68 -3.97
N VAL A 84 4.19 7.69 -3.10
CA VAL A 84 2.97 7.56 -2.30
C VAL A 84 3.21 7.82 -0.81
N TYR A 85 4.45 8.13 -0.40
CA TYR A 85 4.82 8.25 1.01
C TYR A 85 3.92 9.23 1.79
N ALA A 86 3.72 10.44 1.28
CA ALA A 86 2.92 11.45 1.98
C ALA A 86 1.44 11.04 2.12
N PHE A 87 0.90 10.32 1.12
CA PHE A 87 -0.44 9.77 1.18
C PHE A 87 -0.52 8.63 2.22
N MET A 88 0.43 7.71 2.22
CA MET A 88 0.47 6.60 3.18
C MET A 88 0.66 7.08 4.62
N GLU A 89 1.42 8.16 4.85
CA GLU A 89 1.51 8.78 6.20
C GLU A 89 0.12 9.19 6.69
N HIS A 90 -0.67 9.86 5.84
CA HIS A 90 -2.04 10.25 6.19
C HIS A 90 -2.92 9.02 6.49
N VAL A 91 -2.84 7.95 5.68
CA VAL A 91 -3.62 6.72 5.92
C VAL A 91 -3.20 6.05 7.24
N MET A 92 -1.92 5.99 7.54
CA MET A 92 -1.43 5.38 8.79
C MET A 92 -1.81 6.19 10.03
N ASP A 93 -2.10 7.48 9.90
CA ASP A 93 -2.53 8.31 11.03
C ASP A 93 -3.88 7.85 11.60
N PHE A 94 -4.79 7.29 10.82
CA PHE A 94 -6.03 6.69 11.33
C PHE A 94 -5.74 5.61 12.40
N ALA A 95 -4.79 4.72 12.14
CA ALA A 95 -4.41 3.68 13.10
C ALA A 95 -3.64 4.25 14.31
N ARG A 96 -2.74 5.22 14.09
CA ARG A 96 -1.97 5.87 15.16
C ARG A 96 -2.88 6.62 16.15
N GLU A 97 -3.92 7.29 15.64
CA GLU A 97 -4.88 8.02 16.47
C GLU A 97 -5.72 7.09 17.35
N LYS A 98 -6.18 5.98 16.80
CA LYS A 98 -6.99 5.00 17.55
C LYS A 98 -6.18 4.15 18.52
N PHE A 99 -4.92 3.84 18.20
CA PHE A 99 -4.06 2.96 18.99
C PHE A 99 -2.78 3.69 19.45
N PRO A 100 -2.83 4.50 20.51
CA PRO A 100 -1.70 5.38 20.92
C PRO A 100 -0.40 4.66 21.27
N GLY A 101 -0.45 3.36 21.59
CA GLY A 101 0.74 2.54 21.84
C GLY A 101 1.34 1.90 20.60
N LEU A 102 0.73 2.10 19.43
CA LEU A 102 1.21 1.62 18.14
C LEU A 102 2.18 2.64 17.52
N GLU A 103 3.41 2.21 17.28
CA GLU A 103 4.40 3.01 16.57
C GLU A 103 4.57 2.46 15.14
N ILE A 104 4.10 3.19 14.15
CA ILE A 104 4.28 2.87 12.73
C ILE A 104 5.40 3.74 12.17
N ASN A 105 6.53 3.11 11.84
CA ASN A 105 7.65 3.73 11.15
C ASN A 105 7.47 3.53 9.64
N LEU A 106 6.82 4.47 8.97
CA LEU A 106 6.71 4.45 7.52
C LEU A 106 8.01 4.97 6.91
N VAL A 107 8.65 4.20 6.04
CA VAL A 107 9.98 4.52 5.49
C VAL A 107 9.92 4.68 3.98
N PRO A 108 10.15 5.89 3.44
CA PRO A 108 10.27 6.08 2.00
C PRO A 108 11.57 5.44 1.49
N VAL A 109 11.44 4.62 0.46
CA VAL A 109 12.53 3.88 -0.16
C VAL A 109 12.75 4.37 -1.59
N HIS A 110 13.98 4.82 -1.87
CA HIS A 110 14.40 5.15 -3.23
C HIS A 110 14.63 3.89 -4.03
N ASN A 111 14.18 3.86 -5.28
CA ASN A 111 14.38 2.74 -6.17
C ASN A 111 15.70 2.93 -6.94
N ASP A 112 16.78 2.30 -6.46
CA ASP A 112 18.07 2.33 -7.13
C ASP A 112 18.16 1.31 -8.26
N PHE A 113 17.43 0.20 -8.15
CA PHE A 113 17.49 -0.91 -9.09
C PHE A 113 16.94 -0.57 -10.48
N PHE A 114 15.78 0.11 -10.54
CA PHE A 114 15.16 0.53 -11.80
C PHE A 114 15.44 2.01 -12.15
N GLY A 115 16.24 2.68 -11.33
CA GLY A 115 16.57 4.10 -11.49
C GLY A 115 15.59 5.05 -10.81
N GLY A 116 16.10 6.19 -10.34
CA GLY A 116 15.42 7.11 -9.43
C GLY A 116 14.17 7.82 -9.97
N THR A 117 13.74 7.54 -11.20
CA THR A 117 12.45 8.00 -11.74
C THR A 117 11.30 7.05 -11.43
N VAL A 118 11.61 5.82 -10.97
CA VAL A 118 10.63 4.82 -10.56
C VAL A 118 10.44 4.94 -9.05
N ASN A 119 9.26 5.40 -8.63
CA ASN A 119 8.95 5.74 -7.24
C ASN A 119 7.76 4.98 -6.65
N VAL A 120 7.30 3.92 -7.35
CA VAL A 120 6.16 3.10 -6.95
C VAL A 120 6.58 1.98 -6.01
N THR A 121 5.75 1.69 -5.01
CA THR A 121 5.99 0.66 -4.00
C THR A 121 6.20 -0.73 -4.60
N GLY A 122 5.41 -1.12 -5.59
CA GLY A 122 5.44 -2.45 -6.20
C GLY A 122 6.68 -2.79 -7.02
N LEU A 123 7.58 -1.83 -7.28
CA LEU A 123 8.84 -2.05 -7.99
C LEU A 123 10.08 -1.93 -7.09
N LEU A 124 9.89 -1.81 -5.77
CA LEU A 124 10.99 -1.87 -4.81
C LEU A 124 11.54 -3.28 -4.72
N THR A 125 12.87 -3.39 -4.71
CA THR A 125 13.56 -4.68 -4.61
C THR A 125 14.03 -4.95 -3.19
N GLY A 126 14.34 -6.21 -2.90
CA GLY A 126 14.94 -6.59 -1.61
C GLY A 126 16.23 -5.84 -1.34
N ARG A 127 17.03 -5.55 -2.37
CA ARG A 127 18.29 -4.78 -2.26
C ARG A 127 18.02 -3.33 -1.88
N ASP A 128 17.04 -2.67 -2.48
CA ASP A 128 16.66 -1.30 -2.13
C ASP A 128 16.25 -1.22 -0.66
N LEU A 129 15.45 -2.20 -0.20
CA LEU A 129 15.02 -2.30 1.19
C LEU A 129 16.20 -2.50 2.15
N VAL A 130 17.14 -3.44 1.86
CA VAL A 130 18.32 -3.64 2.69
C VAL A 130 19.15 -2.36 2.79
N ASN A 131 19.40 -1.69 1.68
CA ASN A 131 20.20 -0.47 1.65
C ASN A 131 19.60 0.65 2.49
N ARG A 132 18.27 0.82 2.42
CA ARG A 132 17.57 1.90 3.12
C ARG A 132 17.33 1.57 4.59
N LEU A 133 16.87 0.34 4.89
CA LEU A 133 16.41 -0.04 6.21
C LEU A 133 17.52 -0.42 7.18
N SER A 134 18.73 -0.78 6.71
CA SER A 134 19.85 -1.13 7.58
C SER A 134 20.28 -0.04 8.57
N ARG A 135 19.81 1.19 8.39
CA ARG A 135 20.14 2.35 9.23
C ARG A 135 19.01 2.78 10.14
N GLU A 136 17.86 2.08 10.07
CA GLU A 136 16.65 2.44 10.79
C GLU A 136 16.47 1.60 12.05
N ASN A 137 15.71 2.12 13.00
CA ASN A 137 15.19 1.33 14.11
C ASN A 137 13.90 0.63 13.65
N LEU A 138 14.00 -0.65 13.28
CA LEU A 138 12.96 -1.38 12.58
C LEU A 138 11.82 -1.86 13.49
N GLY A 139 12.01 -1.83 14.82
CA GLY A 139 11.00 -2.32 15.76
C GLY A 139 10.83 -3.82 15.76
N ASP A 140 9.58 -4.28 15.94
CA ASP A 140 9.25 -5.70 16.14
C ASP A 140 9.12 -6.48 14.83
N ALA A 141 8.74 -5.80 13.74
CA ALA A 141 8.53 -6.42 12.44
C ALA A 141 8.64 -5.41 11.28
N ILE A 142 8.98 -5.94 10.10
CA ILE A 142 8.90 -5.25 8.81
C ILE A 142 7.68 -5.80 8.08
N LEU A 143 6.76 -4.93 7.70
CA LEU A 143 5.53 -5.28 7.00
C LEU A 143 5.63 -4.85 5.53
N LEU A 144 5.51 -5.82 4.63
CA LEU A 144 5.74 -5.64 3.19
C LEU A 144 4.42 -5.60 2.43
N ALA A 145 4.21 -4.55 1.65
CA ALA A 145 3.07 -4.50 0.75
C ALA A 145 3.08 -5.69 -0.23
N PRO A 146 1.96 -6.39 -0.43
CA PRO A 146 1.89 -7.54 -1.33
C PRO A 146 2.37 -7.25 -2.75
N SER A 147 2.23 -6.01 -3.22
CA SER A 147 2.67 -5.56 -4.53
C SER A 147 4.19 -5.58 -4.73
N MET A 148 5.00 -5.61 -3.67
CA MET A 148 6.47 -5.72 -3.75
C MET A 148 6.95 -7.12 -4.13
N LEU A 149 6.09 -8.12 -3.98
CA LEU A 149 6.44 -9.53 -4.09
C LEU A 149 5.76 -10.16 -5.30
N MET A 150 6.40 -11.18 -5.87
CA MET A 150 5.80 -11.97 -6.95
C MET A 150 4.47 -12.58 -6.47
N ALA A 151 3.55 -12.76 -7.40
CA ALA A 151 2.26 -13.36 -7.09
C ALA A 151 2.47 -14.77 -6.50
N ASP A 152 1.85 -15.00 -5.33
CA ASP A 152 1.87 -16.27 -4.61
C ASP A 152 3.24 -16.77 -4.12
N GLU A 153 4.29 -15.93 -4.23
CA GLU A 153 5.65 -16.24 -3.78
C GLU A 153 6.20 -15.11 -2.90
N ASP A 154 6.97 -15.46 -1.85
CA ASP A 154 7.62 -14.48 -0.98
C ASP A 154 9.01 -14.08 -1.52
N ILE A 155 9.01 -13.63 -2.79
CA ILE A 155 10.21 -13.29 -3.56
C ILE A 155 10.05 -11.91 -4.20
N PHE A 156 11.07 -11.06 -4.05
CA PHE A 156 11.17 -9.76 -4.72
C PHE A 156 11.61 -9.89 -6.18
N LEU A 157 11.49 -8.82 -6.94
CA LEU A 157 11.88 -8.79 -8.37
C LEU A 157 13.38 -8.99 -8.62
N ASP A 158 14.23 -8.90 -7.59
CA ASP A 158 15.67 -9.16 -7.64
C ASP A 158 16.05 -10.54 -7.08
N ASP A 159 15.09 -11.48 -7.06
CA ASP A 159 15.23 -12.87 -6.58
C ASP A 159 15.54 -12.99 -5.07
N MET A 160 15.58 -11.90 -4.32
CA MET A 160 15.70 -11.96 -2.86
C MET A 160 14.39 -12.47 -2.25
N THR A 161 14.48 -13.41 -1.30
CA THR A 161 13.30 -13.87 -0.55
C THR A 161 13.05 -12.98 0.67
N VAL A 162 11.79 -12.96 1.17
CA VAL A 162 11.42 -12.28 2.41
C VAL A 162 12.23 -12.82 3.60
N GLN A 163 12.52 -14.13 3.61
CA GLN A 163 13.38 -14.73 4.63
C GLN A 163 14.80 -14.15 4.58
N GLN A 164 15.39 -14.05 3.40
CA GLN A 164 16.74 -13.46 3.25
C GLN A 164 16.77 -11.99 3.66
N LEU A 165 15.69 -11.23 3.39
CA LEU A 165 15.56 -9.87 3.87
C LEU A 165 15.56 -9.81 5.41
N SER A 166 14.76 -10.67 6.07
CA SER A 166 14.69 -10.79 7.53
C SER A 166 16.06 -11.10 8.13
N GLU A 167 16.79 -12.07 7.54
CA GLU A 167 18.14 -12.46 7.99
C GLU A 167 19.13 -11.32 7.88
N LYS A 168 19.09 -10.55 6.77
CA LYS A 168 20.00 -9.42 6.54
C LYS A 168 19.74 -8.24 7.47
N LEU A 169 18.49 -7.99 7.81
CA LEU A 169 18.08 -6.87 8.65
C LEU A 169 17.98 -7.23 10.14
N GLY A 170 17.98 -8.53 10.47
CA GLY A 170 17.90 -9.03 11.84
C GLY A 170 16.54 -8.83 12.50
N VAL A 171 15.50 -8.53 11.71
CA VAL A 171 14.11 -8.32 12.16
C VAL A 171 13.18 -9.13 11.27
N PRO A 172 12.15 -9.81 11.81
CA PRO A 172 11.18 -10.54 11.00
C PRO A 172 10.51 -9.64 9.97
N ALA A 173 10.41 -10.10 8.73
CA ALA A 173 9.66 -9.44 7.67
C ALA A 173 8.51 -10.35 7.23
N TYR A 174 7.35 -9.74 6.97
CA TYR A 174 6.13 -10.45 6.60
C TYR A 174 5.44 -9.74 5.43
N ARG A 175 4.84 -10.52 4.53
CA ARG A 175 3.89 -10.01 3.56
C ARG A 175 2.58 -9.65 4.27
N MET A 176 2.06 -8.46 4.06
CA MET A 176 0.74 -8.06 4.56
C MET A 176 -0.39 -8.73 3.76
N HIS A 177 -1.56 -8.77 4.36
CA HIS A 177 -2.80 -9.11 3.66
C HIS A 177 -3.08 -8.09 2.54
N LYS A 178 -3.92 -8.50 1.58
CA LYS A 178 -4.27 -7.64 0.42
C LYS A 178 -5.45 -6.71 0.71
N ASP A 179 -6.25 -7.04 1.70
CA ASP A 179 -7.42 -6.26 2.10
C ASP A 179 -7.10 -5.41 3.33
N ALA A 180 -7.77 -4.28 3.45
CA ALA A 180 -7.49 -3.28 4.49
C ALA A 180 -7.67 -3.82 5.92
N ALA A 181 -8.65 -4.69 6.15
CA ALA A 181 -8.89 -5.28 7.47
C ALA A 181 -7.76 -6.25 7.87
N GLY A 182 -7.27 -7.05 6.92
CA GLY A 182 -6.11 -7.91 7.11
C GLY A 182 -4.83 -7.12 7.31
N GLU A 183 -4.60 -6.06 6.51
CA GLU A 183 -3.48 -5.15 6.66
C GLU A 183 -3.44 -4.51 8.06
N LEU A 184 -4.58 -4.02 8.53
CA LEU A 184 -4.68 -3.47 9.89
C LEU A 184 -4.33 -4.53 10.95
N LYS A 185 -4.81 -5.78 10.82
CA LYS A 185 -4.47 -6.86 11.76
C LYS A 185 -2.99 -7.20 11.74
N ASP A 186 -2.34 -7.17 10.56
CA ASP A 186 -0.89 -7.34 10.46
C ASP A 186 -0.16 -6.22 11.21
N ILE A 187 -0.60 -4.97 11.04
CA ILE A 187 -0.03 -3.81 11.73
C ILE A 187 -0.21 -3.93 13.25
N LEU A 188 -1.39 -4.35 13.71
CA LEU A 188 -1.68 -4.56 15.13
C LEU A 188 -1.02 -5.82 15.72
N GLY A 189 -0.61 -6.78 14.87
CA GLY A 189 -0.08 -8.09 15.30
C GLY A 189 -1.15 -9.03 15.79
N THR A 190 -2.35 -8.92 15.26
CA THR A 190 -3.52 -9.73 15.63
C THR A 190 -3.97 -10.66 14.50
N ALA A 191 -3.25 -10.70 13.38
CA ALA A 191 -3.45 -11.67 12.32
C ALA A 191 -3.17 -13.08 12.85
N GLU A 192 -4.08 -14.03 12.59
CA GLU A 192 -3.95 -15.46 12.93
C GLU A 192 -3.10 -16.21 11.90
#